data_5aaf9b34484d056d3ea73572abdc3e59
#
_entry.id   5aaf9b34484d056d3ea73572abdc3e59
#
_cell.length_a   1.000
_cell.length_b   1.000
_cell.length_c   1.000
_cell.angle_alpha   90.00
_cell.angle_beta   90.00
_cell.angle_gamma   90.00
#
_symmetry.space_group_name_H-M   'P 1'
#
loop_
_entity.id
_entity.type
_entity.pdbx_description
1 polymer ?
#
loop_
_entity_poly.entity_id
_entity_poly.type
_entity_poly.pdbx_seq_one_letter_code
_entity_poly.pdbx_strand_id
1 'polypeptide(L)'
;MGKKEKDSGKCDFPKDIPKEFERVIRKLSYGRSLWQVWSDFLYVSAVSMANTFPTAEQEEREKEYLSTIGRYAKEEQELLAQLFAFVTLALEKNPEQDFLGSMYHRLNLQQEQKGQFFTPYHISHFMAEIQFAGEDETEKMLDEKGYISVGDPACGAGAMLIAFANVARKHGINYQQNVLFEAQDIDRTAALMCYIQLSLLGCPAIVIIGDSLLKPGMHPDNDVWFTPFYYLNHWRFQDKSNKKADFNLKENPDGQLAFRLDEIA
;
A
#
# COMPACT_ATOMS: atom_id res chain seq x y z
N MET A 1 11.49 36.12 39.41
CA MET A 1 10.91 36.00 38.06
C MET A 1 11.37 34.70 37.48
N GLY A 2 10.61 33.64 37.66
CA GLY A 2 10.92 32.29 37.13
C GLY A 2 10.38 32.15 35.72
N LYS A 3 11.27 31.90 34.75
CA LYS A 3 10.89 31.47 33.41
C LYS A 3 10.33 30.08 33.49
N LYS A 4 9.03 29.89 33.16
CA LYS A 4 8.44 28.59 32.84
C LYS A 4 9.03 28.17 31.49
N GLU A 5 9.90 27.17 31.51
CA GLU A 5 10.24 26.41 30.33
C GLU A 5 8.96 25.78 29.78
N LYS A 6 8.65 26.08 28.53
CA LYS A 6 7.61 25.39 27.77
C LYS A 6 8.08 23.96 27.54
N ASP A 7 7.43 23.02 28.20
CA ASP A 7 7.54 21.60 27.94
C ASP A 7 7.23 21.38 26.44
N SER A 8 8.25 21.04 25.66
CA SER A 8 8.12 20.64 24.27
C SER A 8 7.43 19.28 24.27
N GLY A 9 6.13 19.26 23.96
CA GLY A 9 5.31 18.05 23.95
C GLY A 9 5.99 16.94 23.16
N LYS A 10 6.67 16.04 23.87
CA LYS A 10 7.01 14.71 23.36
C LYS A 10 5.69 14.01 23.12
N CYS A 11 5.36 13.78 21.85
CA CYS A 11 4.28 12.85 21.49
C CYS A 11 4.69 11.49 22.05
N ASP A 12 4.07 11.08 23.16
CA ASP A 12 4.33 9.77 23.76
C ASP A 12 3.63 8.73 22.87
N PHE A 13 4.40 8.15 21.94
CA PHE A 13 3.92 7.06 21.09
C PHE A 13 3.66 5.81 21.93
N PRO A 14 2.57 5.07 21.63
CA PRO A 14 2.24 3.86 22.39
C PRO A 14 3.38 2.84 22.33
N LYS A 15 3.73 2.25 23.48
CA LYS A 15 4.77 1.22 23.57
C LYS A 15 4.38 -0.06 22.83
N ASP A 16 3.09 -0.40 22.84
CA ASP A 16 2.51 -1.60 22.20
C ASP A 16 1.47 -1.15 21.14
N ILE A 17 1.94 -0.88 19.95
CA ILE A 17 1.10 -0.41 18.83
C ILE A 17 0.02 -1.46 18.47
N PRO A 18 0.31 -2.77 18.32
CA PRO A 18 -0.69 -3.78 18.03
C PRO A 18 -1.84 -3.82 19.05
N LYS A 19 -1.55 -3.69 20.33
CA LYS A 19 -2.54 -3.69 21.39
C LYS A 19 -3.44 -2.44 21.33
N GLU A 20 -2.85 -1.28 21.09
CA GLU A 20 -3.61 -0.04 20.96
C GLU A 20 -4.45 -0.04 19.68
N PHE A 21 -3.94 -0.53 18.58
CA PHE A 21 -4.70 -0.73 17.34
C PHE A 21 -5.93 -1.62 17.62
N GLU A 22 -5.72 -2.79 18.24
CA GLU A 22 -6.82 -3.70 18.61
C GLU A 22 -7.85 -3.02 19.50
N ARG A 23 -7.42 -2.26 20.50
CA ARG A 23 -8.32 -1.51 21.40
C ARG A 23 -9.19 -0.52 20.64
N VAL A 24 -8.60 0.24 19.75
CA VAL A 24 -9.31 1.28 18.97
C VAL A 24 -10.30 0.67 17.98
N ILE A 25 -9.89 -0.38 17.23
CA ILE A 25 -10.78 -0.98 16.24
C ILE A 25 -11.96 -1.70 16.91
N ARG A 26 -11.75 -2.35 18.06
CA ARG A 26 -12.83 -2.96 18.85
C ARG A 26 -13.80 -1.91 19.42
N LYS A 27 -13.29 -0.73 19.79
CA LYS A 27 -14.13 0.39 20.21
C LYS A 27 -15.03 0.88 19.06
N LEU A 28 -14.49 0.98 17.83
CA LEU A 28 -15.24 1.34 16.62
C LEU A 28 -16.28 0.28 16.24
N SER A 29 -16.04 -0.98 16.62
CA SER A 29 -16.94 -2.10 16.33
C SER A 29 -18.11 -2.21 17.31
N TYR A 30 -18.24 -1.30 18.26
CA TYR A 30 -19.41 -1.28 19.13
C TYR A 30 -20.67 -0.92 18.32
N GLY A 31 -21.57 -1.92 18.17
CA GLY A 31 -22.78 -1.78 17.36
C GLY A 31 -22.59 -2.02 15.84
N ARG A 32 -21.38 -2.42 15.42
CA ARG A 32 -21.06 -2.82 14.02
C ARG A 32 -20.28 -4.14 14.02
N SER A 33 -20.28 -4.88 12.92
CA SER A 33 -19.39 -6.05 12.81
C SER A 33 -17.93 -5.57 12.73
N LEU A 34 -17.02 -6.33 13.35
CA LEU A 34 -15.59 -6.03 13.30
C LEU A 34 -15.06 -6.08 11.83
N TRP A 35 -15.60 -7.02 11.03
CA TRP A 35 -15.30 -7.13 9.61
C TRP A 35 -15.68 -5.85 8.84
N GLN A 36 -16.87 -5.30 9.09
CA GLN A 36 -17.31 -4.07 8.44
C GLN A 36 -16.36 -2.89 8.77
N VAL A 37 -16.02 -2.72 10.06
CA VAL A 37 -15.11 -1.65 10.48
C VAL A 37 -13.71 -1.85 9.90
N TRP A 38 -13.23 -3.10 9.80
CA TRP A 38 -11.96 -3.43 9.16
C TRP A 38 -11.95 -3.04 7.69
N SER A 39 -12.97 -3.48 6.94
CA SER A 39 -13.09 -3.18 5.51
C SER A 39 -13.23 -1.68 5.24
N ASP A 40 -14.04 -0.98 6.03
CA ASP A 40 -14.22 0.46 5.94
C ASP A 40 -12.92 1.22 6.25
N PHE A 41 -12.19 0.82 7.29
CA PHE A 41 -10.90 1.38 7.65
C PHE A 41 -9.88 1.25 6.51
N LEU A 42 -9.76 0.05 5.93
CA LEU A 42 -8.84 -0.18 4.81
C LEU A 42 -9.21 0.66 3.60
N TYR A 43 -10.49 0.68 3.24
CA TYR A 43 -10.95 1.43 2.09
C TYR A 43 -10.71 2.94 2.25
N VAL A 44 -11.12 3.52 3.37
CA VAL A 44 -10.93 4.95 3.67
C VAL A 44 -9.44 5.30 3.67
N SER A 45 -8.59 4.46 4.25
CA SER A 45 -7.13 4.66 4.27
C SER A 45 -6.52 4.59 2.87
N ALA A 46 -6.91 3.61 2.06
CA ALA A 46 -6.40 3.44 0.70
C ALA A 46 -6.79 4.62 -0.21
N VAL A 47 -8.07 5.04 -0.18
CA VAL A 47 -8.55 6.17 -1.00
C VAL A 47 -7.87 7.47 -0.58
N SER A 48 -7.65 7.70 0.72
CA SER A 48 -6.94 8.90 1.20
C SER A 48 -5.54 9.04 0.61
N MET A 49 -4.87 7.92 0.30
CA MET A 49 -3.57 7.93 -0.35
C MET A 49 -3.69 7.99 -1.88
N ALA A 50 -4.61 7.21 -2.47
CA ALA A 50 -4.80 7.14 -3.92
C ALA A 50 -5.24 8.49 -4.52
N ASN A 51 -6.18 9.18 -3.86
CA ASN A 51 -6.71 10.47 -4.34
C ASN A 51 -5.71 11.64 -4.27
N THR A 52 -4.49 11.40 -3.79
CA THR A 52 -3.39 12.37 -3.91
C THR A 52 -2.98 12.59 -5.37
N PHE A 53 -3.24 11.60 -6.23
CA PHE A 53 -2.94 11.67 -7.66
C PHE A 53 -4.25 11.56 -8.48
N PRO A 54 -4.41 12.36 -9.54
CA PRO A 54 -5.58 12.28 -10.39
C PRO A 54 -5.59 10.96 -11.20
N THR A 55 -6.68 10.20 -11.08
CA THR A 55 -6.93 8.98 -11.85
C THR A 55 -8.34 8.99 -12.42
N ALA A 56 -8.63 8.15 -13.42
CA ALA A 56 -9.96 8.03 -13.99
C ALA A 56 -11.00 7.58 -12.96
N GLU A 57 -10.59 6.75 -12.00
CA GLU A 57 -11.45 6.18 -10.95
C GLU A 57 -11.62 7.10 -9.74
N GLN A 58 -10.95 8.26 -9.70
CA GLN A 58 -10.93 9.15 -8.53
C GLN A 58 -12.33 9.58 -8.09
N GLU A 59 -13.18 9.97 -9.04
CA GLU A 59 -14.54 10.46 -8.72
C GLU A 59 -15.41 9.34 -8.10
N GLU A 60 -15.33 8.13 -8.64
CA GLU A 60 -16.07 6.98 -8.11
C GLU A 60 -15.56 6.58 -6.73
N ARG A 61 -14.24 6.51 -6.55
CA ARG A 61 -13.60 6.23 -5.25
C ARG A 61 -13.93 7.29 -4.20
N GLU A 62 -13.93 8.56 -4.58
CA GLU A 62 -14.31 9.66 -3.67
C GLU A 62 -15.77 9.55 -3.22
N LYS A 63 -16.68 9.23 -4.14
CA LYS A 63 -18.10 9.02 -3.81
C LYS A 63 -18.29 7.87 -2.82
N GLU A 64 -17.62 6.75 -3.02
CA GLU A 64 -17.67 5.61 -2.09
C GLU A 64 -17.00 5.98 -0.75
N TYR A 65 -15.88 6.73 -0.78
CA TYR A 65 -15.22 7.25 0.42
C TYR A 65 -16.15 8.10 1.27
N LEU A 66 -16.80 9.10 0.66
CA LEU A 66 -17.73 9.98 1.37
C LEU A 66 -18.92 9.20 1.95
N SER A 67 -19.46 8.24 1.21
CA SER A 67 -20.52 7.34 1.68
C SER A 67 -20.07 6.48 2.85
N THR A 68 -18.82 6.00 2.83
CA THR A 68 -18.24 5.15 3.87
C THR A 68 -17.94 5.93 5.13
N ILE A 69 -17.21 7.05 5.02
CA ILE A 69 -16.84 7.87 6.16
C ILE A 69 -18.07 8.52 6.82
N GLY A 70 -19.10 8.85 6.04
CA GLY A 70 -20.36 9.41 6.53
C GLY A 70 -21.17 8.49 7.44
N ARG A 71 -20.85 7.20 7.50
CA ARG A 71 -21.45 6.25 8.46
C ARG A 71 -20.88 6.37 9.88
N TYR A 72 -19.79 7.12 10.04
CA TYR A 72 -19.07 7.30 11.30
C TYR A 72 -19.30 8.70 11.85
N ALA A 73 -19.58 8.81 13.15
CA ALA A 73 -19.61 10.09 13.83
C ALA A 73 -18.22 10.76 13.80
N LYS A 74 -18.15 12.07 14.01
CA LYS A 74 -16.89 12.81 13.89
C LYS A 74 -15.79 12.25 14.80
N GLU A 75 -16.13 11.89 16.02
CA GLU A 75 -15.21 11.28 16.99
C GLU A 75 -14.75 9.88 16.54
N GLU A 76 -15.59 9.14 15.82
CA GLU A 76 -15.25 7.84 15.24
C GLU A 76 -14.34 7.98 14.01
N GLN A 77 -14.53 9.04 13.20
CA GLN A 77 -13.64 9.37 12.10
C GLN A 77 -12.21 9.67 12.58
N GLU A 78 -12.08 10.36 13.73
CA GLU A 78 -10.77 10.57 14.37
C GLU A 78 -10.13 9.24 14.81
N LEU A 79 -10.91 8.27 15.25
CA LEU A 79 -10.42 6.94 15.59
C LEU A 79 -9.97 6.16 14.33
N LEU A 80 -10.64 6.30 13.17
CA LEU A 80 -10.17 5.72 11.90
C LEU A 80 -8.82 6.34 11.50
N ALA A 81 -8.66 7.66 11.60
CA ALA A 81 -7.39 8.32 11.37
C ALA A 81 -6.29 7.85 12.35
N GLN A 82 -6.65 7.60 13.60
CA GLN A 82 -5.71 7.04 14.60
C GLN A 82 -5.26 5.62 14.24
N LEU A 83 -6.16 4.77 13.73
CA LEU A 83 -5.77 3.44 13.23
C LEU A 83 -4.75 3.54 12.10
N PHE A 84 -4.96 4.46 11.15
CA PHE A 84 -4.00 4.70 10.06
C PHE A 84 -2.64 5.18 10.59
N ALA A 85 -2.64 6.08 11.57
CA ALA A 85 -1.41 6.52 12.23
C ALA A 85 -0.67 5.36 12.92
N PHE A 86 -1.37 4.40 13.53
CA PHE A 86 -0.75 3.22 14.12
C PHE A 86 -0.10 2.31 13.07
N VAL A 87 -0.71 2.12 11.89
CA VAL A 87 -0.08 1.37 10.78
C VAL A 87 1.22 2.06 10.35
N THR A 88 1.17 3.38 10.15
CA THR A 88 2.34 4.18 9.77
C THR A 88 3.46 4.04 10.79
N LEU A 89 3.17 4.24 12.07
CA LEU A 89 4.16 4.12 13.15
C LEU A 89 4.73 2.70 13.29
N ALA A 90 3.91 1.67 13.07
CA ALA A 90 4.36 0.29 13.14
C ALA A 90 5.38 0.00 12.03
N LEU A 91 5.09 0.41 10.79
CA LEU A 91 5.96 0.19 9.63
C LEU A 91 7.21 1.09 9.68
N GLU A 92 7.10 2.32 10.20
CA GLU A 92 8.26 3.18 10.43
C GLU A 92 9.21 2.58 11.46
N LYS A 93 8.68 2.07 12.57
CA LYS A 93 9.46 1.43 13.63
C LYS A 93 10.12 0.14 13.19
N ASN A 94 9.40 -0.66 12.43
CA ASN A 94 9.88 -1.93 11.88
C ASN A 94 9.31 -2.16 10.48
N PRO A 95 10.05 -1.86 9.41
CA PRO A 95 9.60 -2.12 8.03
C PRO A 95 9.66 -3.62 7.66
N GLU A 96 10.32 -4.45 8.47
CA GLU A 96 10.47 -5.89 8.23
C GLU A 96 9.29 -6.67 8.87
N GLN A 97 8.06 -6.33 8.49
CA GLN A 97 6.85 -7.01 8.97
C GLN A 97 5.67 -6.83 8.00
N ASP A 98 4.73 -7.76 8.08
CA ASP A 98 3.35 -7.60 7.59
C ASP A 98 2.46 -7.22 8.79
N PHE A 99 2.33 -5.91 9.03
CA PHE A 99 1.55 -5.42 10.16
C PHE A 99 0.05 -5.69 9.99
N LEU A 100 -0.52 -5.36 8.82
CA LEU A 100 -1.96 -5.51 8.59
C LEU A 100 -2.38 -6.97 8.53
N GLY A 101 -1.61 -7.85 7.86
CA GLY A 101 -1.89 -9.28 7.87
C GLY A 101 -1.78 -9.90 9.28
N SER A 102 -0.80 -9.45 10.09
CA SER A 102 -0.68 -9.86 11.50
C SER A 102 -1.88 -9.39 12.33
N MET A 103 -2.37 -8.16 12.11
CA MET A 103 -3.56 -7.65 12.80
C MET A 103 -4.84 -8.36 12.35
N TYR A 104 -4.97 -8.69 11.06
CA TYR A 104 -6.06 -9.49 10.53
C TYR A 104 -6.19 -10.85 11.25
N HIS A 105 -5.08 -11.56 11.44
CA HIS A 105 -5.04 -12.81 12.19
C HIS A 105 -5.31 -12.59 13.69
N ARG A 106 -4.70 -11.59 14.30
CA ARG A 106 -4.91 -11.25 15.72
C ARG A 106 -6.37 -10.93 16.07
N LEU A 107 -7.08 -10.31 15.14
CA LEU A 107 -8.50 -9.97 15.28
C LEU A 107 -9.44 -11.13 14.94
N ASN A 108 -8.91 -12.29 14.51
CA ASN A 108 -9.62 -13.49 14.06
C ASN A 108 -10.56 -13.25 12.87
N LEU A 109 -10.23 -12.30 11.99
CA LEU A 109 -11.04 -11.97 10.82
C LEU A 109 -11.08 -13.10 9.77
N GLN A 110 -10.07 -13.97 9.73
CA GLN A 110 -10.02 -15.15 8.86
C GLN A 110 -11.17 -16.15 9.12
N GLN A 111 -11.78 -16.15 10.30
CA GLN A 111 -12.91 -17.02 10.61
C GLN A 111 -14.20 -16.57 9.94
N GLU A 112 -14.35 -15.29 9.67
CA GLU A 112 -15.49 -14.72 8.97
C GLU A 112 -15.41 -14.94 7.45
N GLN A 113 -14.20 -15.13 6.90
CA GLN A 113 -13.90 -15.26 5.46
C GLN A 113 -13.43 -16.67 5.05
N LYS A 114 -14.00 -17.72 5.59
CA LYS A 114 -13.82 -19.13 5.14
C LYS A 114 -12.37 -19.52 4.78
N GLY A 115 -11.41 -19.28 5.68
CA GLY A 115 -10.12 -19.98 5.62
C GLY A 115 -9.03 -19.29 4.80
N GLN A 116 -9.07 -17.99 4.60
CA GLN A 116 -7.95 -17.24 4.03
C GLN A 116 -6.84 -17.07 5.08
N PHE A 117 -5.67 -17.64 4.81
CA PHE A 117 -4.49 -17.54 5.68
C PHE A 117 -3.35 -16.86 4.94
N PHE A 118 -2.83 -15.79 5.51
CA PHE A 118 -1.65 -15.12 4.96
C PHE A 118 -0.37 -15.81 5.41
N THR A 119 0.62 -15.85 4.52
CA THR A 119 1.93 -16.42 4.81
C THR A 119 2.63 -15.62 5.90
N PRO A 120 3.10 -16.24 7.00
CA PRO A 120 3.83 -15.53 8.02
C PRO A 120 5.08 -14.83 7.48
N TYR A 121 5.36 -13.60 7.93
CA TYR A 121 6.42 -12.75 7.38
C TYR A 121 7.80 -13.43 7.34
N HIS A 122 8.18 -14.22 8.37
CA HIS A 122 9.46 -14.92 8.41
C HIS A 122 9.61 -15.97 7.30
N ILE A 123 8.51 -16.61 6.88
CA ILE A 123 8.49 -17.53 5.73
C ILE A 123 8.63 -16.73 4.43
N SER A 124 7.89 -15.61 4.31
CA SER A 124 7.99 -14.71 3.18
C SER A 124 9.42 -14.17 3.02
N HIS A 125 10.09 -13.80 4.12
CA HIS A 125 11.46 -13.34 4.11
C HIS A 125 12.43 -14.43 3.62
N PHE A 126 12.28 -15.66 4.12
CA PHE A 126 13.09 -16.79 3.67
C PHE A 126 12.90 -17.07 2.17
N MET A 127 11.67 -17.04 1.68
CA MET A 127 11.38 -17.23 0.26
C MET A 127 11.97 -16.08 -0.60
N ALA A 128 11.90 -14.85 -0.11
CA ALA A 128 12.49 -13.70 -0.80
C ALA A 128 14.03 -13.81 -0.91
N GLU A 129 14.71 -14.27 0.14
CA GLU A 129 16.16 -14.54 0.10
C GLU A 129 16.53 -15.61 -0.93
N ILE A 130 15.71 -16.67 -1.06
CA ILE A 130 15.94 -17.72 -2.09
C ILE A 130 15.71 -17.19 -3.50
N GLN A 131 14.69 -16.34 -3.69
CA GLN A 131 14.31 -15.82 -5.01
C GLN A 131 15.17 -14.64 -5.45
N PHE A 132 15.89 -14.02 -4.51
CA PHE A 132 16.74 -12.89 -4.85
C PHE A 132 17.86 -13.36 -5.76
N ALA A 133 17.87 -12.85 -6.99
CA ALA A 133 18.96 -13.10 -7.93
C ALA A 133 20.28 -12.57 -7.36
N GLY A 134 21.38 -13.27 -7.56
CA GLY A 134 22.69 -12.79 -7.11
C GLY A 134 23.02 -11.40 -7.66
N GLU A 135 24.05 -10.75 -7.10
CA GLU A 135 24.45 -9.38 -7.44
C GLU A 135 24.64 -9.20 -8.97
N ASP A 136 25.34 -10.13 -9.63
CA ASP A 136 25.62 -10.09 -11.07
C ASP A 136 24.36 -10.08 -11.94
N GLU A 137 23.34 -10.90 -11.60
CA GLU A 137 22.10 -10.99 -12.36
C GLU A 137 21.23 -9.76 -12.11
N THR A 138 21.25 -9.25 -10.89
CA THR A 138 20.54 -8.03 -10.51
C THR A 138 21.11 -6.80 -11.21
N GLU A 139 22.44 -6.63 -11.26
CA GLU A 139 23.10 -5.55 -12.00
C GLU A 139 22.77 -5.64 -13.49
N LYS A 140 22.78 -6.84 -14.07
CA LYS A 140 22.41 -7.03 -15.46
C LYS A 140 20.97 -6.60 -15.75
N MET A 141 20.00 -6.96 -14.88
CA MET A 141 18.60 -6.51 -15.03
C MET A 141 18.48 -4.98 -14.94
N LEU A 142 19.21 -4.35 -14.02
CA LEU A 142 19.24 -2.90 -13.88
C LEU A 142 19.85 -2.20 -15.07
N ASP A 143 20.94 -2.77 -15.65
CA ASP A 143 21.60 -2.22 -16.84
C ASP A 143 20.72 -2.35 -18.09
N GLU A 144 20.06 -3.49 -18.27
CA GLU A 144 19.22 -3.76 -19.44
C GLU A 144 17.89 -3.01 -19.40
N LYS A 145 17.16 -3.07 -18.28
CA LYS A 145 15.79 -2.51 -18.14
C LYS A 145 15.75 -1.20 -17.37
N GLY A 146 16.70 -0.97 -16.47
CA GLY A 146 16.71 0.17 -15.54
C GLY A 146 15.94 -0.10 -14.25
N TYR A 147 15.28 -1.26 -14.11
CA TYR A 147 14.57 -1.66 -12.91
C TYR A 147 14.35 -3.18 -12.86
N ILE A 148 14.02 -3.68 -11.66
CA ILE A 148 13.63 -5.07 -11.42
C ILE A 148 12.10 -5.10 -11.29
N SER A 149 11.43 -6.06 -11.95
CA SER A 149 9.99 -6.33 -11.79
C SER A 149 9.78 -7.54 -10.90
N VAL A 150 8.91 -7.41 -9.90
CA VAL A 150 8.55 -8.48 -8.95
C VAL A 150 7.05 -8.59 -8.87
N GLY A 151 6.51 -9.79 -9.19
CA GLY A 151 5.09 -10.05 -9.22
C GLY A 151 4.63 -11.06 -8.18
N ASP A 152 3.45 -10.82 -7.57
CA ASP A 152 2.73 -11.78 -6.73
C ASP A 152 1.26 -11.84 -7.14
N PRO A 153 0.83 -12.92 -7.82
CA PRO A 153 -0.55 -13.05 -8.36
C PRO A 153 -1.59 -13.46 -7.30
N ALA A 154 -1.20 -13.64 -6.04
CA ALA A 154 -2.06 -13.95 -4.91
C ALA A 154 -1.51 -13.26 -3.64
N CYS A 155 -1.35 -11.95 -3.72
CA CYS A 155 -0.50 -11.16 -2.84
C CYS A 155 -0.96 -11.12 -1.37
N GLY A 156 -2.22 -11.43 -1.08
CA GLY A 156 -2.73 -11.30 0.28
C GLY A 156 -2.52 -9.89 0.83
N ALA A 157 -1.99 -9.79 2.04
CA ALA A 157 -1.62 -8.50 2.64
C ALA A 157 -0.28 -7.93 2.13
N GLY A 158 0.41 -8.62 1.21
CA GLY A 158 1.66 -8.16 0.60
C GLY A 158 2.94 -8.65 1.31
N ALA A 159 2.86 -9.64 2.21
CA ALA A 159 4.00 -10.09 3.00
C ALA A 159 5.22 -10.50 2.16
N MET A 160 5.01 -11.17 1.01
CA MET A 160 6.08 -11.59 0.09
C MET A 160 6.78 -10.38 -0.55
N LEU A 161 6.01 -9.41 -1.01
CA LEU A 161 6.51 -8.20 -1.67
C LEU A 161 7.26 -7.29 -0.67
N ILE A 162 6.73 -7.15 0.56
CA ILE A 162 7.39 -6.44 1.66
C ILE A 162 8.72 -7.11 1.99
N ALA A 163 8.74 -8.45 2.07
CA ALA A 163 9.95 -9.20 2.33
C ALA A 163 10.98 -9.01 1.23
N PHE A 164 10.58 -9.06 -0.06
CA PHE A 164 11.48 -8.80 -1.17
C PHE A 164 12.05 -7.38 -1.14
N ALA A 165 11.25 -6.35 -0.84
CA ALA A 165 11.72 -4.97 -0.69
C ALA A 165 12.84 -4.86 0.38
N ASN A 166 12.66 -5.54 1.52
CA ASN A 166 13.65 -5.55 2.59
C ASN A 166 14.90 -6.34 2.24
N VAL A 167 14.78 -7.47 1.52
CA VAL A 167 15.93 -8.23 1.00
C VAL A 167 16.71 -7.40 -0.01
N ALA A 168 16.04 -6.79 -1.01
CA ALA A 168 16.67 -5.91 -1.99
C ALA A 168 17.47 -4.78 -1.30
N ARG A 169 16.88 -4.14 -0.27
CA ARG A 169 17.57 -3.11 0.52
C ARG A 169 18.81 -3.66 1.23
N LYS A 170 18.77 -4.87 1.79
CA LYS A 170 19.93 -5.51 2.44
C LYS A 170 21.06 -5.77 1.47
N HIS A 171 20.74 -6.02 0.20
CA HIS A 171 21.70 -6.16 -0.92
C HIS A 171 22.04 -4.83 -1.60
N GLY A 172 21.78 -3.68 -0.96
CA GLY A 172 22.18 -2.37 -1.47
C GLY A 172 21.30 -1.79 -2.58
N ILE A 173 20.18 -2.45 -2.92
CA ILE A 173 19.27 -1.99 -3.96
C ILE A 173 18.24 -1.04 -3.35
N ASN A 174 18.15 0.17 -3.89
CA ASN A 174 17.08 1.10 -3.54
C ASN A 174 15.77 0.65 -4.20
N TYR A 175 14.98 -0.17 -3.51
CA TYR A 175 13.71 -0.67 -4.03
C TYR A 175 12.70 0.44 -4.36
N GLN A 176 12.78 1.59 -3.68
CA GLN A 176 11.90 2.73 -3.94
C GLN A 176 12.13 3.36 -5.31
N GLN A 177 13.28 3.10 -5.92
CA GLN A 177 13.65 3.63 -7.24
C GLN A 177 13.83 2.57 -8.30
N ASN A 178 14.26 1.37 -7.90
CA ASN A 178 14.77 0.37 -8.83
C ASN A 178 13.93 -0.91 -8.88
N VAL A 179 12.84 -1.01 -8.10
CA VAL A 179 11.95 -2.17 -8.12
C VAL A 179 10.52 -1.74 -8.41
N LEU A 180 9.90 -2.36 -9.40
CA LEU A 180 8.47 -2.27 -9.67
C LEU A 180 7.79 -3.50 -9.10
N PHE A 181 6.83 -3.30 -8.22
CA PHE A 181 6.03 -4.36 -7.62
C PHE A 181 4.68 -4.49 -8.34
N GLU A 182 4.30 -5.72 -8.68
CA GLU A 182 3.00 -6.04 -9.25
C GLU A 182 2.30 -7.00 -8.29
N ALA A 183 1.18 -6.58 -7.72
CA ALA A 183 0.41 -7.33 -6.75
C ALA A 183 -0.99 -7.59 -7.30
N GLN A 184 -1.48 -8.81 -7.26
CA GLN A 184 -2.87 -9.11 -7.60
C GLN A 184 -3.49 -10.01 -6.55
N ASP A 185 -4.74 -9.71 -6.16
CA ASP A 185 -5.56 -10.58 -5.31
C ASP A 185 -7.02 -10.45 -5.69
N ILE A 186 -7.76 -11.55 -5.60
CA ILE A 186 -9.20 -11.55 -5.87
C ILE A 186 -9.99 -10.92 -4.72
N ASP A 187 -9.44 -10.94 -3.50
CA ASP A 187 -10.05 -10.34 -2.32
C ASP A 187 -9.66 -8.86 -2.20
N ARG A 188 -10.65 -8.00 -2.34
CA ARG A 188 -10.48 -6.54 -2.21
C ARG A 188 -9.82 -6.15 -0.88
N THR A 189 -10.19 -6.80 0.22
CA THR A 189 -9.66 -6.51 1.54
C THR A 189 -8.17 -6.84 1.63
N ALA A 190 -7.77 -8.00 1.10
CA ALA A 190 -6.38 -8.42 1.03
C ALA A 190 -5.55 -7.47 0.16
N ALA A 191 -6.01 -7.17 -1.05
CA ALA A 191 -5.33 -6.25 -1.95
C ALA A 191 -5.20 -4.83 -1.36
N LEU A 192 -6.22 -4.32 -0.66
CA LEU A 192 -6.13 -3.01 0.01
C LEU A 192 -5.16 -3.01 1.20
N MET A 193 -5.02 -4.11 1.95
CA MET A 193 -3.96 -4.24 2.95
C MET A 193 -2.57 -4.15 2.29
N CYS A 194 -2.38 -4.87 1.18
CA CYS A 194 -1.15 -4.83 0.39
C CYS A 194 -0.86 -3.40 -0.10
N TYR A 195 -1.86 -2.75 -0.71
CA TYR A 195 -1.75 -1.38 -1.22
C TYR A 195 -1.30 -0.38 -0.15
N ILE A 196 -1.95 -0.40 1.03
CA ILE A 196 -1.64 0.50 2.14
C ILE A 196 -0.19 0.29 2.61
N GLN A 197 0.21 -0.95 2.84
CA GLN A 197 1.54 -1.27 3.35
C GLN A 197 2.64 -0.93 2.35
N LEU A 198 2.48 -1.30 1.07
CA LEU A 198 3.43 -0.95 0.02
C LEU A 198 3.54 0.57 -0.18
N SER A 199 2.41 1.29 -0.10
CA SER A 199 2.39 2.76 -0.19
C SER A 199 3.18 3.41 0.95
N LEU A 200 2.95 2.98 2.20
CA LEU A 200 3.63 3.51 3.39
C LEU A 200 5.12 3.18 3.42
N LEU A 201 5.52 2.03 2.86
CA LEU A 201 6.93 1.64 2.73
C LEU A 201 7.62 2.33 1.54
N GLY A 202 6.87 3.07 0.73
CA GLY A 202 7.43 3.77 -0.44
C GLY A 202 7.75 2.85 -1.60
N CYS A 203 7.08 1.70 -1.71
CA CYS A 203 7.24 0.77 -2.83
C CYS A 203 6.49 1.29 -4.06
N PRO A 204 7.16 1.47 -5.22
CA PRO A 204 6.47 1.68 -6.49
C PRO A 204 5.69 0.42 -6.85
N ALA A 205 4.36 0.44 -6.77
CA ALA A 205 3.57 -0.76 -6.97
C ALA A 205 2.29 -0.51 -7.78
N ILE A 206 1.91 -1.54 -8.53
CA ILE A 206 0.61 -1.70 -9.18
C ILE A 206 -0.11 -2.78 -8.39
N VAL A 207 -1.22 -2.44 -7.73
CA VAL A 207 -2.03 -3.39 -6.97
C VAL A 207 -3.36 -3.57 -7.67
N ILE A 208 -3.70 -4.81 -7.97
CA ILE A 208 -4.80 -5.20 -8.85
C ILE A 208 -5.80 -6.05 -8.05
N ILE A 209 -7.05 -5.62 -8.02
CA ILE A 209 -8.16 -6.38 -7.44
C ILE A 209 -8.84 -7.12 -8.57
N GLY A 210 -8.70 -8.44 -8.59
CA GLY A 210 -9.26 -9.29 -9.65
C GLY A 210 -8.72 -10.71 -9.64
N ASP A 211 -9.37 -11.57 -10.40
CA ASP A 211 -8.99 -12.98 -10.54
C ASP A 211 -7.73 -13.11 -11.42
N SER A 212 -6.60 -13.44 -10.83
CA SER A 212 -5.30 -13.54 -11.52
C SER A 212 -5.22 -14.70 -12.52
N LEU A 213 -6.12 -15.68 -12.44
CA LEU A 213 -6.18 -16.79 -13.39
C LEU A 213 -7.03 -16.46 -14.60
N LEU A 214 -8.19 -15.81 -14.41
CA LEU A 214 -9.12 -15.47 -15.48
C LEU A 214 -8.83 -14.09 -16.10
N LYS A 215 -8.33 -13.15 -15.30
CA LYS A 215 -8.10 -11.75 -15.66
C LYS A 215 -6.73 -11.30 -15.12
N PRO A 216 -5.62 -11.83 -15.67
CA PRO A 216 -4.30 -11.49 -15.17
C PRO A 216 -3.92 -10.03 -15.47
N GLY A 217 -3.23 -9.41 -14.54
CA GLY A 217 -2.62 -8.10 -14.70
C GLY A 217 -3.63 -6.98 -14.96
N MET A 218 -3.28 -6.07 -15.86
CA MET A 218 -4.06 -4.86 -16.20
C MET A 218 -5.28 -5.16 -17.10
N HIS A 219 -6.01 -6.26 -16.85
CA HIS A 219 -7.25 -6.55 -17.58
C HIS A 219 -8.29 -5.43 -17.34
N PRO A 220 -9.06 -4.99 -18.37
CA PRO A 220 -10.00 -3.86 -18.27
C PRO A 220 -11.07 -3.96 -17.17
N ASP A 221 -11.43 -5.19 -16.77
CA ASP A 221 -12.43 -5.42 -15.72
C ASP A 221 -11.83 -5.45 -14.30
N ASN A 222 -10.51 -5.32 -14.15
CA ASN A 222 -9.86 -5.29 -12.86
C ASN A 222 -9.88 -3.86 -12.28
N ASP A 223 -9.98 -3.75 -10.95
CA ASP A 223 -9.78 -2.48 -10.25
C ASP A 223 -8.29 -2.31 -9.93
N VAL A 224 -7.65 -1.29 -10.52
CA VAL A 224 -6.20 -1.08 -10.47
C VAL A 224 -5.85 0.11 -9.60
N TRP A 225 -4.93 -0.11 -8.68
CA TRP A 225 -4.46 0.88 -7.71
C TRP A 225 -2.96 1.08 -7.85
N PHE A 226 -2.54 2.32 -8.10
CA PHE A 226 -1.13 2.70 -8.17
C PHE A 226 -0.70 3.36 -6.87
N THR A 227 0.43 2.89 -6.30
CA THR A 227 0.97 3.53 -5.09
C THR A 227 1.54 4.93 -5.40
N PRO A 228 1.64 5.83 -4.41
CA PRO A 228 2.23 7.16 -4.61
C PRO A 228 3.63 7.10 -5.24
N PHE A 229 4.47 6.16 -4.82
CA PHE A 229 5.81 6.00 -5.36
C PHE A 229 5.86 5.47 -6.80
N TYR A 230 4.81 4.77 -7.25
CA TYR A 230 4.67 4.44 -8.67
C TYR A 230 4.57 5.71 -9.52
N TYR A 231 3.72 6.66 -9.16
CA TYR A 231 3.59 7.92 -9.88
C TYR A 231 4.88 8.75 -9.87
N LEU A 232 5.58 8.81 -8.73
CA LEU A 232 6.84 9.53 -8.60
C LEU A 232 7.97 8.94 -9.45
N ASN A 233 7.92 7.65 -9.75
CA ASN A 233 8.96 6.91 -10.46
C ASN A 233 8.50 6.29 -11.79
N HIS A 234 7.25 6.49 -12.23
CA HIS A 234 6.70 5.80 -13.40
C HIS A 234 7.56 5.97 -14.67
N TRP A 235 8.23 7.11 -14.84
CA TRP A 235 9.14 7.37 -15.95
C TRP A 235 10.33 6.38 -16.02
N ARG A 236 10.68 5.72 -14.92
CA ARG A 236 11.73 4.71 -14.86
C ARG A 236 11.27 3.35 -15.35
N PHE A 237 9.96 3.08 -15.22
CA PHE A 237 9.35 1.80 -15.58
C PHE A 237 8.83 1.78 -17.02
N GLN A 238 9.00 2.87 -17.76
CA GLN A 238 8.70 2.89 -19.18
C GLN A 238 9.77 2.12 -19.93
N ASP A 239 9.32 1.13 -20.70
CA ASP A 239 10.22 0.35 -21.55
C ASP A 239 10.99 1.31 -22.50
N LYS A 240 12.32 1.26 -22.45
CA LYS A 240 13.18 2.07 -23.32
C LYS A 240 12.94 1.80 -24.83
N SER A 241 12.27 0.68 -25.16
CA SER A 241 11.84 0.35 -26.53
C SER A 241 10.60 1.11 -26.99
N ASN A 242 9.79 1.63 -26.06
CA ASN A 242 8.55 2.37 -26.34
C ASN A 242 8.72 3.89 -26.20
N LYS A 243 9.71 4.47 -26.86
CA LYS A 243 9.98 5.92 -26.91
C LYS A 243 8.87 6.76 -27.55
N LYS A 244 7.65 6.25 -27.72
CA LYS A 244 6.53 6.96 -28.36
C LYS A 244 5.35 7.32 -27.48
N ALA A 245 5.37 7.01 -26.20
CA ALA A 245 4.43 7.59 -25.26
C ALA A 245 5.09 8.80 -24.60
N ASP A 246 5.22 9.88 -25.32
CA ASP A 246 5.53 11.18 -24.74
C ASP A 246 4.40 11.57 -23.79
N PHE A 247 4.60 11.37 -22.49
CA PHE A 247 3.84 12.07 -21.47
C PHE A 247 4.16 13.57 -21.62
N ASN A 248 3.41 14.26 -22.46
CA ASN A 248 3.48 15.71 -22.53
C ASN A 248 2.96 16.29 -21.21
N LEU A 249 3.89 16.50 -20.28
CA LEU A 249 3.69 17.44 -19.18
C LEU A 249 3.54 18.83 -19.81
N LYS A 250 2.31 19.27 -20.06
CA LYS A 250 2.05 20.65 -20.42
C LYS A 250 1.87 21.43 -19.12
N GLU A 251 2.73 22.43 -18.93
CA GLU A 251 2.46 23.47 -17.94
C GLU A 251 1.18 24.19 -18.32
N ASN A 252 0.23 24.25 -17.40
CA ASN A 252 -0.90 25.15 -17.51
C ASN A 252 -0.41 26.60 -17.47
N PRO A 253 -1.16 27.58 -18.01
CA PRO A 253 -0.79 29.00 -18.00
C PRO A 253 -0.43 29.55 -16.60
N ASP A 254 -0.84 28.86 -15.54
CA ASP A 254 -0.59 29.20 -14.14
C ASP A 254 0.63 28.48 -13.54
N GLY A 255 1.46 27.81 -14.34
CA GLY A 255 2.69 27.14 -13.89
C GLY A 255 2.45 25.84 -13.11
N GLN A 256 1.24 25.27 -13.11
CA GLN A 256 0.96 23.97 -12.50
C GLN A 256 1.11 22.85 -13.51
N LEU A 257 1.79 21.76 -13.11
CA LEU A 257 1.93 20.54 -13.88
C LEU A 257 0.59 19.79 -13.89
N ALA A 258 -0.04 19.69 -15.07
CA ALA A 258 -1.26 18.91 -15.27
C ALA A 258 -0.92 17.60 -16.01
N PHE A 259 -1.35 16.47 -15.43
CA PHE A 259 -1.29 15.16 -16.08
C PHE A 259 -2.54 14.98 -16.96
N ARG A 260 -2.36 14.71 -18.25
CA ARG A 260 -3.44 14.24 -19.12
C ARG A 260 -3.30 12.73 -19.32
N LEU A 261 -4.33 12.00 -18.87
CA LEU A 261 -4.47 10.54 -19.01
C LEU A 261 -5.27 10.11 -20.26
N ASP A 262 -5.56 11.03 -21.18
CA ASP A 262 -6.51 10.80 -22.29
C ASP A 262 -5.93 9.97 -23.46
N GLU A 263 -4.70 9.45 -23.36
CA GLU A 263 -4.02 8.73 -24.46
C GLU A 263 -3.50 7.32 -24.07
N ILE A 264 -4.08 6.70 -23.03
CA ILE A 264 -3.88 5.28 -22.75
C ILE A 264 -5.16 4.54 -23.13
N ALA A 265 -5.37 4.31 -24.41
CA ALA A 265 -6.36 3.40 -24.97
C ALA A 265 -5.62 2.36 -25.80
#